data_d19c66679445581666637e40076d029c
#
_entry.id   d19c66679445581666637e40076d029c
#
_cell.length_a   1.000
_cell.length_b   1.000
_cell.length_c   1.000
_cell.angle_alpha   90.00
_cell.angle_beta   90.00
_cell.angle_gamma   90.00
#
_symmetry.space_group_name_H-M   'P 1'
#
loop_
_entity.id
_entity.type
_entity.pdbx_description
1 polymer ?
#
loop_
_entity_poly.entity_id
_entity_poly.type
_entity_poly.pdbx_seq_one_letter_code
_entity_poly.pdbx_strand_id
1 'polypeptide(L)'
;MTLLQTHGASPFRFHTFIQMQRILLLLIIVFSAITASAQPFGGRWMTAGGANGTDCLWFRRTFIAKERPFRAAVTIAADCRYVLYVNGRNVSTALYTPSDRRLPSCSTYDVTRFLCPDTNIVAVQTCPSLLRREPASLAVSFFGSDIMGERFAWSTEEGWTTCHAGRWMTEEGETMDASEDIPHHAYGDMATALWQPAVPTEGYPSASVHDNGVTAESIFGYSHHSYNTLTDNVQRPHTILRPRYFDIIDNHSVSYDFAPGFFGFVRVTLRGCRRGERIRIGNLLYVCSGEMDEQAFARFTPAFMRKITISGDRHFKPEQVQEVEGICL
;
A
#
# COMPACT_ATOMS: atom_id res chain seq x y z
N MET A 1 18.36 78.13 43.43
CA MET A 1 19.28 77.82 42.32
C MET A 1 19.68 76.38 42.47
N THR A 2 18.91 75.48 41.88
CA THR A 2 19.06 74.01 42.06
C THR A 2 19.21 73.38 40.66
N LEU A 3 20.40 72.85 40.39
CA LEU A 3 20.77 72.22 39.13
C LEU A 3 20.14 70.82 39.07
N LEU A 4 19.37 70.59 38.03
CA LEU A 4 18.88 69.30 37.62
C LEU A 4 19.98 68.55 36.85
N GLN A 5 20.51 67.47 37.37
CA GLN A 5 21.38 66.52 36.67
C GLN A 5 20.53 65.58 35.81
N THR A 6 20.67 65.66 34.52
CA THR A 6 20.12 64.68 33.58
C THR A 6 21.07 63.50 33.49
N HIS A 7 20.65 62.34 33.96
CA HIS A 7 21.38 61.09 33.72
C HIS A 7 21.27 60.68 32.26
N GLY A 8 22.35 60.86 31.51
CA GLY A 8 22.49 60.33 30.16
C GLY A 8 22.57 58.81 30.17
N ALA A 9 21.61 58.14 29.54
CA ALA A 9 21.67 56.73 29.33
C ALA A 9 22.79 56.38 28.35
N SER A 10 23.73 55.52 28.78
CA SER A 10 24.90 55.12 28.01
C SER A 10 24.50 54.43 26.69
N PRO A 11 24.98 54.81 25.51
CA PRO A 11 24.68 54.19 24.22
C PRO A 11 25.08 52.70 24.14
N PHE A 12 25.90 52.24 25.06
CA PHE A 12 26.35 50.85 25.16
C PHE A 12 25.25 49.89 25.58
N ARG A 13 24.23 50.30 26.35
CA ARG A 13 23.12 49.48 26.76
C ARG A 13 22.06 49.27 25.63
N PHE A 14 21.95 50.20 24.72
CA PHE A 14 21.01 50.09 23.58
C PHE A 14 21.51 49.08 22.53
N HIS A 15 22.82 49.05 22.29
CA HIS A 15 23.41 48.12 21.30
C HIS A 15 23.33 46.65 21.76
N THR A 16 23.56 46.41 23.04
CA THR A 16 23.42 45.05 23.64
C THR A 16 21.97 44.59 23.65
N PHE A 17 21.01 45.46 23.87
CA PHE A 17 19.57 45.11 23.84
C PHE A 17 19.09 44.71 22.44
N ILE A 18 19.50 45.45 21.40
CA ILE A 18 19.20 45.15 20.01
C ILE A 18 19.87 43.86 19.55
N GLN A 19 21.09 43.58 19.96
CA GLN A 19 21.81 42.33 19.70
C GLN A 19 21.11 41.16 20.37
N MET A 20 20.67 41.26 21.62
CA MET A 20 19.91 40.23 22.32
C MET A 20 18.56 39.95 21.66
N GLN A 21 17.83 41.01 21.22
CA GLN A 21 16.57 40.80 20.47
C GLN A 21 16.80 40.08 19.14
N ARG A 22 17.85 40.40 18.42
CA ARG A 22 18.18 39.67 17.16
C ARG A 22 18.59 38.23 17.39
N ILE A 23 19.34 37.94 18.44
CA ILE A 23 19.69 36.56 18.83
C ILE A 23 18.45 35.78 19.27
N LEU A 24 17.53 36.40 20.05
CA LEU A 24 16.28 35.77 20.46
C LEU A 24 15.35 35.50 19.27
N LEU A 25 15.26 36.43 18.31
CA LEU A 25 14.49 36.25 17.08
C LEU A 25 15.08 35.14 16.20
N LEU A 26 16.41 35.07 16.07
CA LEU A 26 17.09 33.98 15.36
C LEU A 26 16.88 32.63 16.06
N LEU A 27 16.93 32.58 17.40
CA LEU A 27 16.64 31.38 18.15
C LEU A 27 15.18 30.94 18.00
N ILE A 28 14.23 31.86 17.97
CA ILE A 28 12.81 31.55 17.72
C ILE A 28 12.60 31.04 16.29
N ILE A 29 13.26 31.61 15.28
CA ILE A 29 13.21 31.16 13.89
C ILE A 29 13.86 29.77 13.75
N VAL A 30 15.00 29.54 14.38
CA VAL A 30 15.67 28.23 14.38
C VAL A 30 14.83 27.19 15.14
N PHE A 31 14.23 27.55 16.26
CA PHE A 31 13.34 26.66 17.01
C PHE A 31 12.04 26.35 16.25
N SER A 32 11.44 27.33 15.55
CA SER A 32 10.29 27.08 14.68
C SER A 32 10.64 26.30 13.43
N ALA A 33 11.86 26.43 12.91
CA ALA A 33 12.34 25.60 11.78
C ALA A 33 12.64 24.14 12.19
N ILE A 34 13.03 23.91 13.45
CA ILE A 34 13.26 22.56 13.99
C ILE A 34 11.91 21.87 14.30
N THR A 35 10.85 22.62 14.61
CA THR A 35 9.49 22.09 14.82
C THR A 35 8.70 21.91 13.53
N ALA A 36 9.23 22.34 12.39
CA ALA A 36 8.74 21.95 11.05
C ALA A 36 9.21 20.53 10.64
N SER A 37 9.62 19.71 11.59
CA SER A 37 9.72 18.27 11.44
C SER A 37 8.37 17.74 10.98
N ALA A 38 8.36 17.00 9.86
CA ALA A 38 7.21 16.28 9.36
C ALA A 38 6.38 15.75 10.52
N GLN A 39 5.07 16.09 10.55
CA GLN A 39 4.21 15.59 11.61
C GLN A 39 4.41 14.09 11.69
N PRO A 40 4.82 13.55 12.84
CA PRO A 40 4.99 12.12 12.96
C PRO A 40 3.65 11.49 12.56
N PHE A 41 3.68 10.50 11.70
CA PHE A 41 2.49 9.77 11.29
C PHE A 41 1.77 9.29 12.56
N GLY A 42 0.70 9.99 12.97
CA GLY A 42 -0.01 9.79 14.23
C GLY A 42 -1.06 8.69 14.17
N GLY A 43 -1.10 7.89 13.10
CA GLY A 43 -2.06 6.80 12.97
C GLY A 43 -1.75 5.66 13.92
N ARG A 44 -2.78 5.12 14.59
CA ARG A 44 -2.63 3.87 15.35
C ARG A 44 -2.40 2.71 14.41
N TRP A 45 -1.45 1.86 14.72
CA TRP A 45 -1.21 0.64 13.99
C TRP A 45 -2.28 -0.39 14.31
N MET A 46 -2.66 -1.14 13.30
CA MET A 46 -3.65 -2.22 13.38
C MET A 46 -3.16 -3.48 12.68
N THR A 47 -3.67 -4.60 13.12
CA THR A 47 -3.43 -5.93 12.56
C THR A 47 -4.72 -6.75 12.55
N ALA A 48 -4.67 -7.99 12.04
CA ALA A 48 -5.79 -8.92 12.09
C ALA A 48 -5.65 -9.86 13.30
N GLY A 49 -6.69 -9.94 14.11
CA GLY A 49 -6.73 -10.90 15.21
C GLY A 49 -6.76 -12.33 14.69
N GLY A 50 -5.91 -13.20 15.24
CA GLY A 50 -5.87 -14.62 14.88
C GLY A 50 -5.22 -14.96 13.53
N ALA A 51 -4.71 -13.98 12.80
CA ALA A 51 -3.94 -14.20 11.57
C ALA A 51 -2.52 -14.66 11.87
N ASN A 52 -1.89 -15.32 10.90
CA ASN A 52 -0.51 -15.76 10.98
C ASN A 52 0.42 -14.76 10.26
N GLY A 53 1.71 -14.85 10.57
CA GLY A 53 2.72 -13.99 9.94
C GLY A 53 2.99 -14.28 8.46
N THR A 54 2.33 -15.27 7.90
CA THR A 54 2.40 -15.64 6.47
C THR A 54 1.21 -15.15 5.67
N ASP A 55 0.11 -14.75 6.35
CA ASP A 55 -1.15 -14.45 5.71
C ASP A 55 -1.14 -13.11 5.00
N CYS A 56 -1.66 -13.07 3.79
CA CYS A 56 -2.04 -11.83 3.14
C CYS A 56 -3.45 -11.45 3.61
N LEU A 57 -3.65 -10.19 3.93
CA LEU A 57 -4.85 -9.72 4.61
C LEU A 57 -5.49 -8.58 3.83
N TRP A 58 -6.78 -8.49 3.93
CA TRP A 58 -7.55 -7.30 3.59
C TRP A 58 -7.86 -6.49 4.82
N PHE A 59 -7.67 -5.17 4.71
CA PHE A 59 -8.16 -4.17 5.66
C PHE A 59 -9.11 -3.25 4.92
N ARG A 60 -10.26 -2.96 5.51
CA ARG A 60 -11.28 -2.13 4.88
C ARG A 60 -11.98 -1.24 5.89
N ARG A 61 -12.28 -0.01 5.45
CA ARG A 61 -13.17 0.91 6.18
C ARG A 61 -14.05 1.67 5.22
N THR A 62 -15.32 1.86 5.62
CA THR A 62 -16.26 2.72 4.92
C THR A 62 -16.27 4.10 5.57
N PHE A 63 -16.23 5.14 4.73
CA PHE A 63 -16.29 6.53 5.13
C PHE A 63 -17.50 7.15 4.48
N ILE A 64 -18.31 7.86 5.26
CA ILE A 64 -19.48 8.58 4.77
C ILE A 64 -19.16 10.07 4.73
N ALA A 65 -19.22 10.66 3.54
CA ALA A 65 -19.06 12.09 3.33
C ALA A 65 -20.40 12.67 2.84
N LYS A 66 -20.84 13.78 3.40
CA LYS A 66 -22.10 14.43 2.96
C LYS A 66 -22.04 14.85 1.49
N GLU A 67 -20.85 15.27 1.06
CA GLU A 67 -20.56 15.70 -0.29
C GLU A 67 -19.22 15.08 -0.74
N ARG A 68 -19.00 15.05 -2.06
CA ARG A 68 -17.70 14.61 -2.57
C ARG A 68 -16.62 15.55 -2.06
N PRO A 69 -15.57 15.00 -1.41
CA PRO A 69 -14.44 15.81 -0.99
C PRO A 69 -13.80 16.56 -2.17
N PHE A 70 -13.46 17.82 -1.96
CA PHE A 70 -12.79 18.63 -2.98
C PHE A 70 -11.34 18.18 -3.19
N ARG A 71 -10.65 17.89 -2.10
CA ARG A 71 -9.30 17.33 -2.10
C ARG A 71 -9.17 16.31 -0.99
N ALA A 72 -8.53 15.17 -1.28
CA ALA A 72 -8.31 14.17 -0.26
C ALA A 72 -7.07 13.32 -0.55
N ALA A 73 -6.41 12.89 0.51
CA ALA A 73 -5.26 12.01 0.47
C ALA A 73 -5.37 10.89 1.49
N VAL A 74 -4.75 9.77 1.19
CA VAL A 74 -4.56 8.65 2.12
C VAL A 74 -3.08 8.45 2.34
N THR A 75 -2.67 8.48 3.60
CA THR A 75 -1.32 8.11 4.02
C THR A 75 -1.36 6.72 4.65
N ILE A 76 -0.48 5.83 4.21
CA ILE A 76 -0.34 4.48 4.73
C ILE A 76 1.08 4.30 5.24
N ALA A 77 1.22 3.91 6.51
CA ALA A 77 2.44 3.34 7.05
C ALA A 77 2.23 1.83 7.19
N ALA A 78 3.14 1.02 6.67
CA ALA A 78 3.00 -0.43 6.67
C ALA A 78 4.35 -1.12 6.90
N ASP A 79 4.32 -2.29 7.54
CA ASP A 79 5.45 -3.19 7.72
C ASP A 79 5.47 -4.37 6.73
N CYS A 80 4.69 -4.25 5.67
CA CYS A 80 4.43 -5.29 4.69
C CYS A 80 4.20 -4.67 3.31
N ARG A 81 4.31 -5.47 2.26
CA ARG A 81 3.89 -5.08 0.91
C ARG A 81 2.39 -4.85 0.89
N TYR A 82 1.92 -3.86 0.15
CA TYR A 82 0.49 -3.56 0.10
C TYR A 82 0.03 -2.98 -1.23
N VAL A 83 -1.28 -3.03 -1.45
CA VAL A 83 -1.98 -2.34 -2.54
C VAL A 83 -3.14 -1.55 -1.94
N LEU A 84 -3.22 -0.27 -2.27
CA LEU A 84 -4.30 0.62 -1.86
C LEU A 84 -5.40 0.67 -2.92
N TYR A 85 -6.63 0.48 -2.48
CA TYR A 85 -7.84 0.66 -3.28
C TYR A 85 -8.75 1.70 -2.66
N VAL A 86 -9.35 2.52 -3.50
CA VAL A 86 -10.43 3.42 -3.12
C VAL A 86 -11.60 3.18 -4.07
N ASN A 87 -12.76 2.86 -3.53
CA ASN A 87 -13.96 2.52 -4.29
C ASN A 87 -13.68 1.45 -5.37
N GLY A 88 -12.92 0.41 -5.02
CA GLY A 88 -12.57 -0.71 -5.89
C GLY A 88 -11.48 -0.42 -6.93
N ARG A 89 -10.93 0.78 -6.96
CA ARG A 89 -9.89 1.17 -7.92
C ARG A 89 -8.52 1.17 -7.26
N ASN A 90 -7.55 0.51 -7.88
CA ASN A 90 -6.15 0.58 -7.47
C ASN A 90 -5.63 2.02 -7.65
N VAL A 91 -5.31 2.67 -6.53
CA VAL A 91 -4.92 4.09 -6.51
C VAL A 91 -3.57 4.31 -7.16
N SER A 92 -2.62 3.44 -6.91
CA SER A 92 -1.24 3.59 -7.37
C SER A 92 -1.02 3.13 -8.81
N THR A 93 -1.98 2.38 -9.39
CA THR A 93 -1.78 1.65 -10.66
C THR A 93 -0.62 0.66 -10.63
N ALA A 94 -0.03 0.44 -9.47
CA ALA A 94 1.06 -0.49 -9.23
C ALA A 94 0.53 -1.89 -8.89
N LEU A 95 1.38 -2.89 -9.04
CA LEU A 95 1.06 -4.23 -8.55
C LEU A 95 1.07 -4.28 -7.03
N TYR A 96 2.03 -3.60 -6.41
CA TYR A 96 2.10 -3.37 -4.98
C TYR A 96 3.06 -2.22 -4.64
N THR A 97 2.97 -1.70 -3.42
CA THR A 97 3.96 -0.80 -2.83
C THR A 97 4.88 -1.62 -1.93
N PRO A 98 6.20 -1.57 -2.15
CA PRO A 98 7.17 -2.27 -1.31
C PRO A 98 7.20 -1.70 0.11
N SER A 99 7.16 -2.56 1.07
CA SER A 99 7.49 -2.27 2.46
C SER A 99 7.79 -3.59 3.17
N ASP A 100 8.55 -3.55 4.23
CA ASP A 100 8.79 -4.71 5.07
C ASP A 100 9.02 -4.31 6.54
N ARG A 101 9.05 -5.31 7.43
CA ARG A 101 9.21 -5.10 8.87
C ARG A 101 10.56 -4.49 9.25
N ARG A 102 11.60 -4.71 8.48
CA ARG A 102 12.96 -4.20 8.78
C ARG A 102 13.05 -2.72 8.45
N LEU A 103 12.32 -2.31 7.42
CA LEU A 103 12.25 -0.93 6.98
C LEU A 103 10.79 -0.62 6.61
N PRO A 104 9.90 -0.41 7.62
CA PRO A 104 8.54 0.03 7.35
C PRO A 104 8.52 1.32 6.55
N SER A 105 7.63 1.43 5.58
CA SER A 105 7.52 2.61 4.74
C SER A 105 6.19 3.33 4.95
N CYS A 106 6.22 4.64 4.82
CA CYS A 106 5.06 5.52 4.83
C CYS A 106 4.91 6.16 3.44
N SER A 107 3.73 6.10 2.89
CA SER A 107 3.43 6.64 1.57
C SER A 107 2.10 7.37 1.55
N THR A 108 2.06 8.52 0.88
CA THR A 108 0.86 9.34 0.74
C THR A 108 0.38 9.34 -0.71
N TYR A 109 -0.93 9.20 -0.90
CA TYR A 109 -1.58 9.10 -2.20
C TYR A 109 -2.68 10.14 -2.33
N ASP A 110 -2.71 10.89 -3.44
CA ASP A 110 -3.88 11.68 -3.82
C ASP A 110 -5.00 10.73 -4.26
N VAL A 111 -6.09 10.75 -3.51
CA VAL A 111 -7.27 9.91 -3.77
C VAL A 111 -8.48 10.68 -4.27
N THR A 112 -8.34 11.98 -4.48
CA THR A 112 -9.45 12.90 -4.82
C THR A 112 -10.29 12.39 -5.99
N ARG A 113 -9.65 11.92 -7.05
CA ARG A 113 -10.34 11.44 -8.27
C ARG A 113 -11.14 10.16 -8.09
N PHE A 114 -10.86 9.41 -7.04
CA PHE A 114 -11.49 8.11 -6.77
C PHE A 114 -12.73 8.22 -5.87
N LEU A 115 -12.94 9.39 -5.26
CA LEU A 115 -14.00 9.60 -4.30
C LEU A 115 -15.34 9.92 -4.96
N CYS A 116 -16.40 9.45 -4.32
CA CYS A 116 -17.78 9.71 -4.65
C CYS A 116 -18.42 10.60 -3.59
N PRO A 117 -19.54 11.26 -3.86
CA PRO A 117 -20.42 11.76 -2.81
C PRO A 117 -20.98 10.57 -2.02
N ASP A 118 -21.29 10.79 -0.74
CA ASP A 118 -21.85 9.83 0.20
C ASP A 118 -20.84 8.76 0.65
N THR A 119 -20.90 7.56 0.14
CA THR A 119 -20.13 6.41 0.65
C THR A 119 -18.81 6.22 -0.10
N ASN A 120 -17.72 6.15 0.65
CA ASN A 120 -16.39 5.83 0.14
C ASN A 120 -15.78 4.68 0.92
N ILE A 121 -15.15 3.76 0.22
CA ILE A 121 -14.48 2.60 0.80
C ILE A 121 -12.99 2.70 0.52
N VAL A 122 -12.19 2.71 1.58
CA VAL A 122 -10.74 2.55 1.52
C VAL A 122 -10.42 1.11 1.90
N ALA A 123 -9.74 0.40 1.03
CA ALA A 123 -9.32 -0.97 1.25
C ALA A 123 -7.82 -1.15 0.96
N VAL A 124 -7.14 -1.91 1.78
CA VAL A 124 -5.72 -2.20 1.65
C VAL A 124 -5.52 -3.71 1.67
N GLN A 125 -4.99 -4.24 0.58
CA GLN A 125 -4.51 -5.63 0.56
C GLN A 125 -3.06 -5.64 1.00
N THR A 126 -2.74 -6.43 2.00
CA THR A 126 -1.39 -6.57 2.54
C THR A 126 -0.85 -7.96 2.31
N CYS A 127 0.46 -8.07 2.20
CA CYS A 127 1.16 -9.34 2.17
C CYS A 127 2.55 -9.19 2.79
N PRO A 128 2.98 -10.07 3.69
CA PRO A 128 4.30 -9.99 4.29
C PRO A 128 5.37 -10.16 3.21
N SER A 129 6.47 -9.40 3.32
CA SER A 129 7.61 -9.51 2.39
C SER A 129 8.47 -10.75 2.65
N LEU A 130 8.47 -11.22 3.87
CA LEU A 130 9.22 -12.38 4.35
C LEU A 130 8.33 -13.20 5.29
N LEU A 131 8.65 -14.49 5.42
CA LEU A 131 8.01 -15.34 6.42
C LEU A 131 8.30 -14.78 7.83
N ARG A 132 7.28 -14.65 8.64
CA ARG A 132 7.35 -14.11 9.99
C ARG A 132 6.35 -14.78 10.92
N ARG A 133 6.49 -14.57 12.22
CA ARG A 133 5.58 -15.16 13.23
C ARG A 133 4.33 -14.31 13.45
N GLU A 134 4.48 -12.99 13.33
CA GLU A 134 3.40 -12.03 13.59
C GLU A 134 2.73 -11.60 12.29
N PRO A 135 1.43 -11.36 12.29
CA PRO A 135 0.71 -10.91 11.11
C PRO A 135 1.17 -9.52 10.64
N ALA A 136 0.84 -9.18 9.41
CA ALA A 136 1.10 -7.85 8.84
C ALA A 136 0.38 -6.77 9.63
N SER A 137 1.03 -5.61 9.78
CA SER A 137 0.46 -4.46 10.43
C SER A 137 0.58 -3.20 9.57
N LEU A 138 -0.38 -2.32 9.72
CA LEU A 138 -0.41 -1.03 9.04
C LEU A 138 -1.15 0.02 9.86
N ALA A 139 -0.92 1.27 9.48
CA ALA A 139 -1.68 2.40 9.97
C ALA A 139 -2.09 3.27 8.78
N VAL A 140 -3.31 3.81 8.80
CA VAL A 140 -3.89 4.58 7.71
C VAL A 140 -4.41 5.90 8.24
N SER A 141 -4.12 6.98 7.53
CA SER A 141 -4.72 8.29 7.74
C SER A 141 -5.40 8.74 6.44
N PHE A 142 -6.69 9.05 6.52
CA PHE A 142 -7.45 9.61 5.41
C PHE A 142 -7.87 11.03 5.79
N PHE A 143 -7.47 12.00 4.99
CA PHE A 143 -7.68 13.41 5.28
C PHE A 143 -7.93 14.20 3.99
N GLY A 144 -8.50 15.39 4.15
CA GLY A 144 -8.80 16.24 3.02
C GLY A 144 -9.55 17.50 3.40
N SER A 145 -10.21 18.11 2.42
CA SER A 145 -11.11 19.24 2.59
C SER A 145 -12.33 19.09 1.68
N ASP A 146 -13.43 19.69 2.11
CA ASP A 146 -14.61 19.90 1.29
C ASP A 146 -14.47 21.13 0.37
N ILE A 147 -15.52 21.44 -0.37
CA ILE A 147 -15.57 22.59 -1.28
C ILE A 147 -15.52 23.95 -0.55
N MET A 148 -15.94 23.98 0.71
CA MET A 148 -15.92 25.17 1.56
C MET A 148 -14.54 25.38 2.22
N GLY A 149 -13.62 24.41 2.05
CA GLY A 149 -12.30 24.42 2.66
C GLY A 149 -12.28 23.87 4.08
N GLU A 150 -13.38 23.32 4.59
CA GLU A 150 -13.40 22.64 5.88
C GLU A 150 -12.57 21.37 5.80
N ARG A 151 -11.67 21.22 6.76
CA ARG A 151 -10.75 20.07 6.81
C ARG A 151 -11.36 18.92 7.57
N PHE A 152 -11.13 17.71 7.07
CA PHE A 152 -11.44 16.48 7.78
C PHE A 152 -10.19 15.59 7.88
N ALA A 153 -10.14 14.78 8.93
CA ALA A 153 -9.12 13.75 9.10
C ALA A 153 -9.73 12.56 9.83
N TRP A 154 -9.53 11.37 9.27
CA TRP A 154 -9.89 10.10 9.89
C TRP A 154 -8.65 9.24 9.98
N SER A 155 -8.29 8.84 11.17
CA SER A 155 -7.17 7.95 11.44
C SER A 155 -7.64 6.51 11.73
N THR A 156 -6.71 5.61 11.99
CA THR A 156 -6.98 4.18 12.27
C THR A 156 -7.69 3.89 13.59
N GLU A 157 -8.42 4.84 14.16
CA GLU A 157 -8.90 4.66 15.54
C GLU A 157 -10.08 3.69 15.65
N GLU A 158 -11.02 3.68 14.70
CA GLU A 158 -12.21 2.82 14.77
C GLU A 158 -12.77 2.44 13.39
N GLY A 159 -13.58 1.38 13.35
CA GLY A 159 -14.36 1.00 12.17
C GLY A 159 -13.59 0.31 11.06
N TRP A 160 -12.34 -0.04 11.27
CA TRP A 160 -11.60 -0.90 10.34
C TRP A 160 -11.95 -2.35 10.57
N THR A 161 -12.16 -3.05 9.47
CA THR A 161 -12.39 -4.50 9.46
C THR A 161 -11.32 -5.18 8.61
N THR A 162 -11.07 -6.44 8.89
CA THR A 162 -10.05 -7.24 8.24
C THR A 162 -10.59 -8.63 7.93
N CYS A 163 -10.08 -9.24 6.86
CA CYS A 163 -10.30 -10.66 6.55
C CYS A 163 -9.06 -11.22 5.85
N HIS A 164 -9.00 -12.55 5.76
CA HIS A 164 -7.98 -13.25 4.96
C HIS A 164 -8.20 -12.98 3.46
N ALA A 165 -7.11 -12.84 2.70
CA ALA A 165 -7.18 -12.53 1.28
C ALA A 165 -7.07 -13.76 0.36
N GLY A 166 -7.33 -14.98 0.88
CA GLY A 166 -7.16 -16.21 0.12
C GLY A 166 -5.74 -16.45 -0.37
N ARG A 167 -4.75 -15.79 0.25
CA ARG A 167 -3.38 -15.76 -0.22
C ARG A 167 -2.40 -15.72 0.94
N TRP A 168 -1.29 -16.43 0.84
CA TRP A 168 -0.26 -16.46 1.90
C TRP A 168 1.13 -16.73 1.33
N MET A 169 2.13 -16.38 2.11
CA MET A 169 3.53 -16.61 1.79
C MET A 169 3.98 -17.98 2.27
N THR A 170 4.79 -18.65 1.46
CA THR A 170 5.46 -19.90 1.80
C THR A 170 6.97 -19.77 1.56
N GLU A 171 7.75 -20.77 1.97
CA GLU A 171 9.18 -20.83 1.65
C GLU A 171 9.44 -20.91 0.14
N GLU A 172 8.52 -21.51 -0.61
CA GLU A 172 8.62 -21.70 -2.05
C GLU A 172 8.09 -20.50 -2.85
N GLY A 173 7.45 -19.53 -2.20
CA GLY A 173 6.88 -18.36 -2.83
C GLY A 173 5.49 -18.01 -2.30
N GLU A 174 4.52 -17.87 -3.17
CA GLU A 174 3.16 -17.42 -2.87
C GLU A 174 2.16 -18.55 -3.12
N THR A 175 1.21 -18.72 -2.22
CA THR A 175 0.05 -19.60 -2.44
C THR A 175 -1.19 -18.73 -2.55
N MET A 176 -2.06 -19.04 -3.51
CA MET A 176 -3.36 -18.40 -3.69
C MET A 176 -4.44 -19.46 -3.80
N ASP A 177 -5.43 -19.39 -2.92
CA ASP A 177 -6.67 -20.15 -3.04
C ASP A 177 -7.75 -19.25 -3.63
N ALA A 178 -8.04 -19.43 -4.91
CA ALA A 178 -9.02 -18.62 -5.60
C ALA A 178 -10.47 -18.92 -5.14
N SER A 179 -10.70 -20.04 -4.48
CA SER A 179 -12.02 -20.33 -3.90
C SER A 179 -12.31 -19.54 -2.62
N GLU A 180 -11.25 -19.00 -1.99
CA GLU A 180 -11.33 -18.09 -0.83
C GLU A 180 -11.16 -16.63 -1.23
N ASP A 181 -10.66 -16.35 -2.45
CA ASP A 181 -10.56 -14.99 -2.96
C ASP A 181 -11.95 -14.50 -3.36
N ILE A 182 -12.53 -13.65 -2.54
CA ILE A 182 -13.84 -13.07 -2.83
C ILE A 182 -13.62 -11.88 -3.75
N PRO A 183 -14.04 -11.94 -5.03
CA PRO A 183 -13.99 -10.79 -5.91
C PRO A 183 -14.69 -9.60 -5.25
N HIS A 184 -14.15 -8.40 -5.42
CA HIS A 184 -14.76 -7.16 -4.93
C HIS A 184 -14.60 -6.85 -3.43
N HIS A 185 -13.63 -7.43 -2.73
CA HIS A 185 -13.30 -7.04 -1.35
C HIS A 185 -13.03 -5.54 -1.20
N ALA A 186 -12.52 -4.92 -2.26
CA ALA A 186 -12.16 -3.52 -2.25
C ALA A 186 -13.38 -2.59 -2.34
N TYR A 187 -14.55 -3.06 -2.75
CA TYR A 187 -15.76 -2.26 -2.89
C TYR A 187 -17.03 -3.11 -2.72
N GLY A 188 -18.13 -2.45 -2.38
CA GLY A 188 -19.44 -3.05 -2.25
C GLY A 188 -19.74 -3.64 -0.86
N ASP A 189 -21.00 -3.94 -0.64
CA ASP A 189 -21.49 -4.65 0.53
C ASP A 189 -21.24 -6.13 0.37
N MET A 190 -20.20 -6.59 1.03
CA MET A 190 -19.84 -8.01 1.02
C MET A 190 -20.35 -8.70 2.27
N ALA A 191 -20.53 -10.03 2.17
CA ALA A 191 -20.93 -10.86 3.28
C ALA A 191 -20.14 -10.49 4.54
N THR A 192 -20.81 -9.80 5.45
CA THR A 192 -20.21 -9.26 6.69
C THR A 192 -19.62 -10.35 7.59
N ALA A 193 -20.04 -11.60 7.41
CA ALA A 193 -19.61 -12.73 8.21
C ALA A 193 -18.11 -13.04 8.13
N LEU A 194 -17.43 -12.66 7.04
CA LEU A 194 -15.99 -12.90 6.86
C LEU A 194 -15.12 -11.78 7.43
N TRP A 195 -15.71 -10.60 7.66
CA TRP A 195 -15.00 -9.43 8.12
C TRP A 195 -15.01 -9.33 9.65
N GLN A 196 -13.85 -9.23 10.24
CA GLN A 196 -13.64 -9.10 11.67
C GLN A 196 -13.10 -7.71 12.00
N PRO A 197 -13.36 -7.14 13.18
CA PRO A 197 -12.71 -5.90 13.58
C PRO A 197 -11.18 -6.02 13.54
N ALA A 198 -10.51 -5.01 13.01
CA ALA A 198 -9.06 -4.93 13.11
C ALA A 198 -8.64 -4.68 14.57
N VAL A 199 -7.52 -5.26 14.97
CA VAL A 199 -7.01 -5.19 16.35
C VAL A 199 -5.88 -4.16 16.43
N PRO A 200 -5.89 -3.21 17.39
CA PRO A 200 -4.79 -2.30 17.60
C PRO A 200 -3.50 -3.05 17.95
N THR A 201 -2.36 -2.53 17.50
CA THR A 201 -1.02 -3.02 17.84
C THR A 201 -0.09 -1.86 18.17
N GLU A 202 1.01 -2.13 18.86
CA GLU A 202 2.00 -1.09 19.22
C GLU A 202 2.63 -0.41 17.99
N GLY A 203 2.77 -1.16 16.90
CA GLY A 203 3.34 -0.63 15.66
C GLY A 203 4.82 -0.27 15.78
N TYR A 204 5.23 0.75 15.03
CA TYR A 204 6.62 1.19 14.92
C TYR A 204 6.75 2.66 15.33
N PRO A 205 7.82 3.03 16.05
CA PRO A 205 8.13 4.43 16.27
C PRO A 205 8.26 5.19 14.94
N SER A 206 7.72 6.38 14.86
CA SER A 206 7.74 7.19 13.62
C SER A 206 9.16 7.42 13.09
N ALA A 207 10.17 7.50 13.96
CA ALA A 207 11.57 7.63 13.56
C ALA A 207 12.16 6.40 12.86
N SER A 208 11.53 5.23 12.98
CA SER A 208 11.94 3.99 12.31
C SER A 208 11.17 3.71 11.02
N VAL A 209 10.17 4.54 10.68
CA VAL A 209 9.38 4.42 9.47
C VAL A 209 9.99 5.29 8.38
N HIS A 210 10.35 4.67 7.26
CA HIS A 210 10.85 5.40 6.10
C HIS A 210 9.73 6.22 5.48
N ASP A 211 9.84 7.54 5.54
CA ASP A 211 8.91 8.48 4.91
C ASP A 211 9.44 8.89 3.53
N ASN A 212 8.59 8.87 2.53
CA ASN A 212 8.91 9.33 1.18
C ASN A 212 8.90 10.87 1.05
N GLY A 213 8.71 11.60 2.14
CA GLY A 213 8.71 13.07 2.18
C GLY A 213 7.49 13.74 1.55
N VAL A 214 6.47 12.96 1.20
CA VAL A 214 5.23 13.50 0.61
C VAL A 214 4.24 13.81 1.71
N THR A 215 3.96 15.08 1.92
CA THR A 215 2.99 15.59 2.91
C THR A 215 1.68 16.00 2.25
N ALA A 216 0.62 16.17 3.05
CA ALA A 216 -0.65 16.72 2.59
C ALA A 216 -0.46 18.10 1.94
N GLU A 217 0.38 18.94 2.53
CA GLU A 217 0.69 20.27 2.03
C GLU A 217 1.38 20.20 0.67
N SER A 218 2.33 19.27 0.47
CA SER A 218 3.00 19.07 -0.80
C SER A 218 2.05 18.59 -1.89
N ILE A 219 1.10 17.73 -1.56
CA ILE A 219 0.06 17.28 -2.49
C ILE A 219 -0.91 18.40 -2.85
N PHE A 220 -1.40 19.13 -1.86
CA PHE A 220 -2.43 20.15 -2.05
C PHE A 220 -1.87 21.50 -2.46
N GLY A 221 -0.60 21.77 -2.24
CA GLY A 221 0.09 23.00 -2.63
C GLY A 221 0.56 23.02 -4.08
N TYR A 222 0.71 21.86 -4.72
CA TYR A 222 1.12 21.80 -6.13
C TYR A 222 -0.08 21.90 -7.06
N SER A 223 -0.06 22.90 -7.94
CA SER A 223 -1.05 23.07 -9.00
C SER A 223 -1.00 21.91 -9.99
N HIS A 224 -2.07 21.17 -10.09
CA HIS A 224 -2.62 20.45 -11.24
C HIS A 224 -1.78 19.52 -12.13
N HIS A 225 -0.47 19.30 -11.95
CA HIS A 225 0.30 18.61 -12.98
C HIS A 225 0.75 17.18 -12.69
N SER A 226 0.57 16.65 -11.51
CA SER A 226 0.86 15.24 -11.25
C SER A 226 -0.19 14.58 -10.38
N TYR A 227 -1.21 14.09 -11.00
CA TYR A 227 -2.19 13.17 -10.38
C TYR A 227 -1.63 11.76 -10.18
N ASN A 228 -0.38 11.58 -10.43
CA ASN A 228 0.30 10.32 -10.20
C ASN A 228 0.72 10.23 -8.74
N THR A 229 0.67 9.04 -8.22
CA THR A 229 1.28 8.66 -6.96
C THR A 229 2.61 9.37 -6.80
N LEU A 230 2.73 10.19 -5.77
CA LEU A 230 3.98 10.87 -5.43
C LEU A 230 4.99 9.91 -4.77
N THR A 231 4.68 8.63 -4.71
CA THR A 231 5.57 7.61 -4.19
C THR A 231 6.44 7.08 -5.31
N ASP A 232 7.72 7.33 -5.25
CA ASP A 232 8.72 6.81 -6.20
C ASP A 232 8.95 5.29 -6.06
N ASN A 233 8.41 4.69 -5.02
CA ASN A 233 8.73 3.31 -4.63
C ASN A 233 7.62 2.29 -4.92
N VAL A 234 6.85 2.48 -5.99
CA VAL A 234 5.80 1.55 -6.38
C VAL A 234 6.24 0.63 -7.52
N GLN A 235 5.88 -0.64 -7.42
CA GLN A 235 6.21 -1.65 -8.45
C GLN A 235 5.15 -1.62 -9.56
N ARG A 236 5.45 -0.91 -10.64
CA ARG A 236 4.56 -0.79 -11.80
C ARG A 236 4.95 -1.73 -12.92
N PRO A 237 3.98 -2.29 -13.64
CA PRO A 237 4.25 -3.00 -14.88
C PRO A 237 4.91 -2.09 -15.90
N HIS A 238 6.04 -2.51 -16.43
CA HIS A 238 6.75 -1.79 -17.49
C HIS A 238 6.36 -2.32 -18.87
N THR A 239 6.32 -3.64 -19.02
CA THR A 239 6.01 -4.31 -20.29
C THR A 239 5.32 -5.65 -20.03
N ILE A 240 4.46 -6.06 -20.94
CA ILE A 240 3.86 -7.39 -20.96
C ILE A 240 4.53 -8.18 -22.08
N LEU A 241 5.13 -9.31 -21.74
CA LEU A 241 5.78 -10.23 -22.68
C LEU A 241 4.92 -11.47 -22.91
N ARG A 242 5.01 -12.01 -24.13
CA ARG A 242 4.49 -13.33 -24.45
C ARG A 242 5.63 -14.33 -24.57
N PRO A 243 5.45 -15.60 -24.18
CA PRO A 243 6.46 -16.61 -24.37
C PRO A 243 6.75 -16.79 -25.88
N ARG A 244 7.99 -17.08 -26.23
CA ARG A 244 8.40 -17.32 -27.61
C ARG A 244 7.99 -18.69 -28.10
N TYR A 245 8.02 -19.66 -27.22
CA TYR A 245 7.60 -21.03 -27.50
C TYR A 245 7.20 -21.74 -26.21
N PHE A 246 6.55 -22.89 -26.37
CA PHE A 246 6.22 -23.78 -25.27
C PHE A 246 6.49 -25.23 -25.67
N ASP A 247 6.75 -26.05 -24.64
CA ASP A 247 6.94 -27.50 -24.79
C ASP A 247 6.02 -28.22 -23.81
N ILE A 248 5.25 -29.19 -24.29
CA ILE A 248 4.53 -30.13 -23.45
C ILE A 248 5.54 -31.14 -22.91
N ILE A 249 5.76 -31.13 -21.59
CA ILE A 249 6.72 -32.02 -20.95
C ILE A 249 6.09 -33.41 -20.77
N ASP A 250 4.85 -33.43 -20.27
CA ASP A 250 4.03 -34.63 -20.07
C ASP A 250 2.53 -34.28 -19.99
N ASN A 251 1.70 -35.25 -19.62
CA ASN A 251 0.25 -35.06 -19.56
C ASN A 251 -0.21 -34.06 -18.46
N HIS A 252 0.70 -33.68 -17.54
CA HIS A 252 0.38 -32.82 -16.39
C HIS A 252 1.33 -31.64 -16.25
N SER A 253 2.16 -31.40 -17.26
CA SER A 253 3.12 -30.30 -17.23
C SER A 253 3.42 -29.72 -18.60
N VAL A 254 3.56 -28.40 -18.64
CA VAL A 254 3.92 -27.63 -19.83
C VAL A 254 4.93 -26.54 -19.44
N SER A 255 5.86 -26.25 -20.32
CA SER A 255 6.91 -25.27 -20.09
C SER A 255 6.82 -24.14 -21.10
N TYR A 256 7.01 -22.92 -20.67
CA TYR A 256 7.00 -21.71 -21.50
C TYR A 256 8.35 -20.98 -21.39
N ASP A 257 8.91 -20.58 -22.53
CA ASP A 257 10.21 -19.87 -22.59
C ASP A 257 10.00 -18.42 -23.03
N PHE A 258 10.49 -17.50 -22.22
CA PHE A 258 10.44 -16.05 -22.43
C PHE A 258 11.76 -15.46 -22.92
N ALA A 259 12.71 -16.24 -23.37
CA ALA A 259 14.05 -15.75 -23.71
C ALA A 259 14.07 -14.31 -24.27
N PRO A 260 14.91 -13.40 -23.76
CA PRO A 260 16.07 -13.64 -22.87
C PRO A 260 15.74 -13.77 -21.38
N GLY A 261 14.49 -13.56 -20.97
CA GLY A 261 14.05 -13.53 -19.58
C GLY A 261 13.68 -12.12 -19.12
N PHE A 262 13.01 -12.01 -17.96
CA PHE A 262 12.58 -10.76 -17.36
C PHE A 262 12.50 -10.88 -15.85
N PHE A 263 12.50 -9.75 -15.16
CA PHE A 263 12.17 -9.68 -13.74
C PHE A 263 10.72 -9.21 -13.57
N GLY A 264 9.91 -9.97 -12.82
CA GLY A 264 8.51 -9.64 -12.62
C GLY A 264 7.65 -10.84 -12.20
N PHE A 265 6.48 -10.98 -12.84
CA PHE A 265 5.48 -12.01 -12.55
C PHE A 265 5.05 -12.73 -13.83
N VAL A 266 4.56 -13.96 -13.67
CA VAL A 266 3.82 -14.65 -14.73
C VAL A 266 2.34 -14.62 -14.37
N ARG A 267 1.50 -14.20 -15.31
CA ARG A 267 0.05 -14.32 -15.26
C ARG A 267 -0.38 -15.44 -16.22
N VAL A 268 -1.24 -16.31 -15.73
CA VAL A 268 -1.76 -17.44 -16.50
C VAL A 268 -3.27 -17.39 -16.50
N THR A 269 -3.87 -17.43 -17.67
CA THR A 269 -5.32 -17.66 -17.83
C THR A 269 -5.55 -19.15 -17.96
N LEU A 270 -6.36 -19.69 -17.05
CA LEU A 270 -6.73 -21.09 -16.97
C LEU A 270 -8.19 -21.23 -17.36
N ARG A 271 -8.57 -22.32 -18.03
CA ARG A 271 -9.95 -22.60 -18.41
C ARG A 271 -10.37 -24.00 -18.06
N GLY A 272 -11.57 -24.11 -17.46
CA GLY A 272 -12.21 -25.37 -17.15
C GLY A 272 -11.52 -26.19 -16.06
N CYS A 273 -10.78 -25.52 -15.18
CA CYS A 273 -10.20 -26.13 -14.00
C CYS A 273 -11.28 -26.53 -13.00
N ARG A 274 -11.03 -27.57 -12.22
CA ARG A 274 -11.97 -28.01 -11.18
C ARG A 274 -11.69 -27.24 -9.89
N ARG A 275 -12.73 -26.97 -9.13
CA ARG A 275 -12.59 -26.40 -7.80
C ARG A 275 -11.65 -27.25 -6.94
N GLY A 276 -10.65 -26.61 -6.33
CA GLY A 276 -9.64 -27.24 -5.50
C GLY A 276 -8.50 -27.92 -6.26
N GLU A 277 -8.50 -27.85 -7.60
CA GLU A 277 -7.39 -28.31 -8.43
C GLU A 277 -6.15 -27.45 -8.14
N ARG A 278 -5.00 -28.09 -7.98
CA ARG A 278 -3.76 -27.42 -7.57
C ARG A 278 -2.79 -27.32 -8.73
N ILE A 279 -2.45 -26.11 -9.11
CA ILE A 279 -1.57 -25.84 -10.23
C ILE A 279 -0.37 -25.01 -9.73
N ARG A 280 0.84 -25.48 -10.01
CA ARG A 280 2.06 -24.76 -9.72
C ARG A 280 2.51 -23.97 -10.96
N ILE A 281 2.75 -22.69 -10.78
CA ILE A 281 3.18 -21.74 -11.82
C ILE A 281 4.45 -21.05 -11.32
N GLY A 282 5.62 -21.63 -11.61
CA GLY A 282 6.87 -21.14 -11.04
C GLY A 282 6.85 -21.13 -9.49
N ASN A 283 6.92 -19.94 -8.89
CA ASN A 283 6.87 -19.73 -7.43
C ASN A 283 5.45 -19.50 -6.87
N LEU A 284 4.41 -19.69 -7.68
CA LEU A 284 3.01 -19.63 -7.25
C LEU A 284 2.43 -21.06 -7.18
N LEU A 285 1.80 -21.37 -6.04
CA LEU A 285 0.86 -22.47 -5.95
C LEU A 285 -0.55 -21.90 -6.01
N TYR A 286 -1.28 -22.22 -7.07
CA TYR A 286 -2.64 -21.77 -7.32
C TYR A 286 -3.63 -22.91 -7.05
N VAL A 287 -4.66 -22.62 -6.26
CA VAL A 287 -5.80 -23.52 -6.01
C VAL A 287 -7.01 -22.94 -6.72
N CYS A 288 -7.57 -23.69 -7.67
CA CYS A 288 -8.61 -23.20 -8.57
C CYS A 288 -9.97 -23.04 -7.85
N SER A 289 -10.70 -21.99 -8.22
CA SER A 289 -12.07 -21.73 -7.76
C SER A 289 -13.12 -22.65 -8.41
N GLY A 290 -12.81 -23.15 -9.62
CA GLY A 290 -13.73 -23.90 -10.48
C GLY A 290 -14.58 -23.02 -11.39
N GLU A 291 -14.23 -21.74 -11.54
CA GLU A 291 -14.83 -20.87 -12.56
C GLU A 291 -14.39 -21.28 -13.98
N MET A 292 -15.16 -20.85 -14.98
CA MET A 292 -14.86 -21.20 -16.36
C MET A 292 -13.50 -20.69 -16.81
N ASP A 293 -13.20 -19.43 -16.51
CA ASP A 293 -11.94 -18.78 -16.79
C ASP A 293 -11.38 -18.18 -15.50
N GLU A 294 -10.17 -18.55 -15.15
CA GLU A 294 -9.47 -18.09 -13.94
C GLU A 294 -8.14 -17.42 -14.30
N GLN A 295 -7.76 -16.39 -13.56
CA GLN A 295 -6.47 -15.74 -13.72
C GLN A 295 -5.60 -15.99 -12.50
N ALA A 296 -4.56 -16.78 -12.70
CA ALA A 296 -3.58 -17.11 -11.68
C ALA A 296 -2.33 -16.26 -11.85
N PHE A 297 -1.92 -15.52 -10.83
CA PHE A 297 -0.63 -14.86 -10.81
C PHE A 297 -0.13 -14.54 -9.39
N ALA A 298 1.19 -14.64 -9.21
CA ALA A 298 1.85 -14.19 -8.00
C ALA A 298 1.88 -12.64 -7.98
N ARG A 299 1.27 -12.01 -6.99
CA ARG A 299 1.17 -10.53 -6.94
C ARG A 299 2.34 -9.90 -6.18
N PHE A 300 2.84 -10.59 -5.15
CA PHE A 300 3.77 -10.00 -4.19
C PHE A 300 5.17 -10.60 -4.23
N THR A 301 5.43 -11.61 -5.06
CA THR A 301 6.71 -12.33 -5.14
C THR A 301 7.32 -12.25 -6.54
N PRO A 302 7.79 -11.05 -6.97
CA PRO A 302 8.48 -10.93 -8.25
C PRO A 302 9.78 -11.75 -8.22
N ALA A 303 10.13 -12.34 -9.37
CA ALA A 303 11.34 -13.07 -9.54
C ALA A 303 11.93 -12.89 -10.94
N PHE A 304 13.19 -13.21 -11.13
CA PHE A 304 13.75 -13.33 -12.48
C PHE A 304 13.27 -14.66 -13.10
N MET A 305 12.70 -14.54 -14.28
CA MET A 305 12.11 -15.67 -14.99
C MET A 305 12.56 -15.68 -16.46
N ARG A 306 12.97 -16.84 -16.91
CA ARG A 306 13.23 -17.11 -18.32
C ARG A 306 12.38 -18.27 -18.81
N LYS A 307 12.40 -19.38 -18.08
CA LYS A 307 11.60 -20.56 -18.37
C LYS A 307 10.68 -20.84 -17.20
N ILE A 308 9.39 -21.01 -17.47
CA ILE A 308 8.37 -21.29 -16.47
C ILE A 308 7.75 -22.62 -16.77
N THR A 309 7.71 -23.49 -15.77
CA THR A 309 6.95 -24.73 -15.83
C THR A 309 5.62 -24.53 -15.11
N ILE A 310 4.55 -24.89 -15.78
CA ILE A 310 3.21 -25.00 -15.22
C ILE A 310 2.92 -26.47 -15.08
N SER A 311 2.64 -26.92 -13.87
CA SER A 311 2.34 -28.31 -13.58
C SER A 311 1.22 -28.41 -12.57
N GLY A 312 0.42 -29.44 -12.68
CA GLY A 312 -0.71 -29.65 -11.78
C GLY A 312 -0.80 -31.07 -11.25
N ASP A 313 -1.86 -31.32 -10.52
CA ASP A 313 -2.20 -32.64 -10.05
C ASP A 313 -2.73 -33.55 -11.22
N ARG A 314 -3.19 -34.76 -10.89
CA ARG A 314 -3.70 -35.73 -11.87
C ARG A 314 -4.85 -35.24 -12.76
N HIS A 315 -5.48 -34.12 -12.41
CA HIS A 315 -6.61 -33.55 -13.13
C HIS A 315 -6.18 -32.47 -14.12
N PHE A 316 -5.04 -31.84 -13.85
CA PHE A 316 -4.48 -30.81 -14.72
C PHE A 316 -4.11 -31.38 -16.10
N LYS A 317 -4.43 -30.60 -17.13
CA LYS A 317 -4.04 -30.86 -18.51
C LYS A 317 -3.45 -29.59 -19.13
N PRO A 318 -2.37 -29.70 -19.95
CA PRO A 318 -1.78 -28.55 -20.61
C PRO A 318 -2.78 -27.68 -21.41
N GLU A 319 -3.85 -28.29 -21.93
CA GLU A 319 -4.89 -27.58 -22.71
C GLU A 319 -5.73 -26.61 -21.86
N GLN A 320 -5.72 -26.75 -20.55
CA GLN A 320 -6.37 -25.79 -19.64
C GLN A 320 -5.66 -24.43 -19.61
N VAL A 321 -4.38 -24.38 -20.00
CA VAL A 321 -3.62 -23.13 -20.11
C VAL A 321 -3.97 -22.41 -21.41
N GLN A 322 -4.69 -21.31 -21.30
CA GLN A 322 -5.16 -20.54 -22.46
C GLN A 322 -4.18 -19.42 -22.85
N GLU A 323 -3.64 -18.73 -21.86
CA GLU A 323 -2.69 -17.64 -22.11
C GLU A 323 -1.65 -17.58 -20.99
N VAL A 324 -0.43 -17.27 -21.35
CA VAL A 324 0.68 -17.06 -20.41
C VAL A 324 1.37 -15.76 -20.76
N GLU A 325 1.48 -14.86 -19.78
CA GLU A 325 2.06 -13.54 -19.95
C GLU A 325 3.10 -13.26 -18.87
N GLY A 326 4.24 -12.71 -19.29
CA GLY A 326 5.25 -12.16 -18.41
C GLY A 326 4.99 -10.67 -18.15
N ILE A 327 4.75 -10.30 -16.89
CA ILE A 327 4.56 -8.91 -16.47
C ILE A 327 5.88 -8.41 -15.93
N CYS A 328 6.59 -7.59 -16.72
CA CYS A 328 7.90 -7.03 -16.35
C CYS A 328 7.73 -5.84 -15.41
N LEU A 329 8.61 -5.76 -14.40
CA LEU A 329 8.75 -4.62 -13.48
C LEU A 329 9.96 -3.76 -13.84
#